data_906d47fcaec4fe34c9cf554fe9a80903
#
_entry.id   906d47fcaec4fe34c9cf554fe9a80903
#
_cell.length_a   1.000
_cell.length_b   1.000
_cell.length_c   1.000
_cell.angle_alpha   90.00
_cell.angle_beta   90.00
_cell.angle_gamma   90.00
#
_symmetry.space_group_name_H-M   'P 1'
#
loop_
_entity.id
_entity.type
_entity.pdbx_description
1 polymer ?
#
loop_
_entity_poly.entity_id
_entity_poly.type
_entity_poly.pdbx_seq_one_letter_code
_entity_poly.pdbx_strand_id
1 'polypeptide(L)'
;MLAWMNRESLERTLATGEATYFSRSRQQLWVKGEASGHRQRVRAVRVDCDGDTLLLTVDQTGAACHTGERTCFDDVQVEVTG
;
A
#
# COMPACT_ATOMS: atom_id res chain seq x y z
N MET A 1 4.00 2.87 -3.69
CA MET A 1 2.78 2.15 -4.12
C MET A 1 1.56 2.89 -3.63
N LEU A 2 0.54 2.99 -4.45
CA LEU A 2 -0.77 3.52 -4.07
C LEU A 2 -1.81 2.41 -4.22
N ALA A 3 -2.72 2.32 -3.28
CA ALA A 3 -3.78 1.32 -3.30
C ALA A 3 -5.00 1.85 -2.54
N TRP A 4 -6.11 1.17 -2.71
CA TRP A 4 -7.35 1.53 -2.04
C TRP A 4 -7.50 0.76 -0.74
N MET A 5 -8.04 1.44 0.28
CA MET A 5 -8.46 0.82 1.52
C MET A 5 -9.89 1.23 1.84
N ASN A 6 -10.65 0.29 2.38
CA ASN A 6 -11.90 0.60 3.03
C ASN A 6 -11.74 0.36 4.53
N ARG A 7 -12.82 0.55 5.30
CA ARG A 7 -12.77 0.36 6.74
C ARG A 7 -12.35 -1.05 7.13
N GLU A 8 -12.87 -2.05 6.44
CA GLU A 8 -12.57 -3.45 6.72
C GLU A 8 -11.10 -3.79 6.46
N SER A 9 -10.54 -3.31 5.34
CA SER A 9 -9.12 -3.53 5.05
C SER A 9 -8.21 -2.85 6.05
N LEU A 10 -8.58 -1.66 6.52
CA LEU A 10 -7.82 -0.98 7.57
C LEU A 10 -7.87 -1.76 8.88
N GLU A 11 -9.04 -2.23 9.28
CA GLU A 11 -9.19 -3.03 10.50
C GLU A 11 -8.35 -4.31 10.43
N ARG A 12 -8.33 -4.98 9.27
CA ARG A 12 -7.50 -6.16 9.05
C ARG A 12 -6.02 -5.84 9.14
N THR A 13 -5.60 -4.75 8.52
CA THR A 13 -4.20 -4.30 8.58
C THR A 13 -3.77 -4.06 10.01
N LEU A 14 -4.58 -3.38 10.80
CA LEU A 14 -4.27 -3.10 12.21
C LEU A 14 -4.24 -4.37 13.07
N ALA A 15 -5.11 -5.32 12.77
CA ALA A 15 -5.21 -6.57 13.54
C ALA A 15 -4.08 -7.55 13.22
N THR A 16 -3.67 -7.64 11.95
CA THR A 16 -2.68 -8.64 11.51
C THR A 16 -1.26 -8.09 11.42
N GLY A 17 -1.11 -6.78 11.27
CA GLY A 17 0.19 -6.17 11.00
C GLY A 17 0.65 -6.31 9.56
N GLU A 18 -0.14 -6.94 8.70
CA GLU A 18 0.17 -7.05 7.26
C GLU A 18 -0.73 -6.14 6.45
N ALA A 19 -0.14 -5.43 5.46
CA ALA A 19 -0.89 -4.50 4.64
C ALA A 19 -1.98 -5.22 3.86
N THR A 20 -3.22 -4.85 4.12
CA THR A 20 -4.41 -5.40 3.49
C THR A 20 -5.14 -4.26 2.80
N TYR A 21 -5.44 -4.45 1.53
CA TYR A 21 -6.04 -3.42 0.70
C TYR A 21 -7.41 -3.86 0.19
N PHE A 22 -8.11 -2.95 -0.47
CA PHE A 22 -9.42 -3.23 -1.05
C PHE A 22 -9.36 -3.09 -2.56
N SER A 23 -9.79 -4.14 -3.27
CA SER A 23 -9.91 -4.10 -4.72
C SER A 23 -11.29 -3.56 -5.10
N ARG A 24 -11.32 -2.37 -5.70
CA ARG A 24 -12.59 -1.74 -6.13
C ARG A 24 -13.23 -2.50 -7.28
N SER A 25 -12.43 -3.02 -8.21
CA SER A 25 -12.96 -3.75 -9.36
C SER A 25 -13.54 -5.11 -8.99
N ARG A 26 -12.92 -5.79 -8.02
CA ARG A 26 -13.37 -7.11 -7.58
C ARG A 26 -14.25 -7.07 -6.34
N GLN A 27 -14.36 -5.90 -5.69
CA GLN A 27 -15.13 -5.69 -4.47
C GLN A 27 -14.72 -6.67 -3.36
N GLN A 28 -13.40 -6.86 -3.18
CA GLN A 28 -12.90 -7.76 -2.16
C GLN A 28 -11.56 -7.30 -1.59
N LEU A 29 -11.24 -7.78 -0.40
CA LEU A 29 -9.97 -7.51 0.25
C LEU A 29 -8.86 -8.34 -0.39
N TRP A 30 -7.63 -7.82 -0.34
CA TRP A 30 -6.45 -8.58 -0.74
C TRP A 30 -5.27 -8.19 0.14
N VAL A 31 -4.46 -9.19 0.49
CA VAL A 31 -3.25 -9.02 1.31
C VAL A 31 -2.07 -8.83 0.37
N LYS A 32 -1.31 -7.77 0.57
CA LYS A 32 -0.13 -7.52 -0.26
C LYS A 32 0.89 -8.65 -0.10
N GLY A 33 1.27 -9.24 -1.21
CA GLY A 33 2.25 -10.32 -1.23
C GLY A 33 1.66 -11.71 -1.03
N GLU A 34 0.34 -11.85 -0.94
CA GLU A 34 -0.30 -13.15 -0.77
C GLU A 34 0.05 -14.12 -1.89
N ALA A 35 0.08 -13.63 -3.13
CA ALA A 35 0.44 -14.45 -4.28
C ALA A 35 1.91 -14.32 -4.67
N SER A 36 2.48 -13.12 -4.59
CA SER A 36 3.85 -12.83 -5.04
C SER A 36 4.92 -13.11 -3.98
N GLY A 37 4.55 -13.15 -2.71
CA GLY A 37 5.50 -13.23 -1.61
C GLY A 37 6.11 -11.90 -1.22
N HIS A 38 5.81 -10.82 -1.94
CA HIS A 38 6.33 -9.47 -1.66
C HIS A 38 5.46 -8.76 -0.62
N ARG A 39 5.50 -9.26 0.60
CA ARG A 39 4.66 -8.80 1.70
C ARG A 39 5.10 -7.46 2.26
N GLN A 40 4.15 -6.75 2.87
CA GLN A 40 4.39 -5.49 3.56
C GLN A 40 3.96 -5.62 5.01
N ARG A 41 4.93 -5.64 5.92
CA ARG A 41 4.66 -5.63 7.36
C ARG A 41 4.53 -4.19 7.82
N VAL A 42 3.38 -3.84 8.35
CA VAL A 42 3.08 -2.46 8.73
C VAL A 42 3.73 -2.12 10.06
N ARG A 43 4.51 -1.05 10.07
CA ARG A 43 5.19 -0.53 11.26
C ARG A 43 4.43 0.64 11.86
N ALA A 44 3.83 1.47 11.03
CA ALA A 44 3.10 2.64 11.47
C ALA A 44 2.04 3.03 10.44
N VAL A 45 0.97 3.63 10.92
CA VAL A 45 -0.09 4.19 10.07
C VAL A 45 -0.28 5.65 10.48
N ARG A 46 -0.22 6.54 9.51
CA ARG A 46 -0.49 7.96 9.73
C ARG A 46 -1.66 8.40 8.88
N VAL A 47 -2.44 9.31 9.41
CA VAL A 47 -3.62 9.84 8.74
C VAL A 47 -3.30 11.22 8.20
N ASP A 48 -3.71 11.49 6.95
CA ASP A 48 -3.58 12.81 6.35
C ASP A 48 -4.42 13.84 7.09
N CYS A 49 -4.08 15.12 6.95
CA CYS A 49 -4.77 16.20 7.65
C CYS A 49 -6.26 16.29 7.35
N ASP A 50 -6.68 15.85 6.16
CA ASP A 50 -8.10 15.80 5.78
C ASP A 50 -8.79 14.51 6.21
N GLY A 51 -8.05 13.53 6.69
CA GLY A 51 -8.59 12.27 7.16
C GLY A 51 -9.03 11.30 6.04
N ASP A 52 -8.59 11.52 4.81
CA ASP A 52 -8.99 10.72 3.65
C ASP A 52 -7.89 9.86 3.08
N THR A 53 -6.66 10.01 3.55
CA THR A 53 -5.49 9.29 3.04
C THR A 53 -4.67 8.74 4.20
N LEU A 54 -4.17 7.52 4.04
CA LEU A 54 -3.32 6.88 5.03
C LEU A 54 -1.92 6.67 4.46
N LEU A 55 -0.93 6.93 5.30
CA LEU A 55 0.47 6.63 4.99
C LEU A 55 0.89 5.43 5.83
N LEU A 56 1.24 4.34 5.16
CA LEU A 56 1.73 3.14 5.83
C LEU A 56 3.25 3.11 5.76
N THR A 57 3.89 3.03 6.92
CA THR A 57 5.32 2.75 6.99
C THR A 57 5.46 1.24 7.13
N VAL A 58 6.17 0.61 6.19
CA VAL A 58 6.22 -0.84 6.12
C VAL A 58 7.64 -1.36 6.00
N ASP A 59 7.85 -2.60 6.45
CA ASP A 59 9.01 -3.41 6.09
C ASP A 59 8.61 -4.20 4.85
N GLN A 60 9.24 -3.90 3.73
CA GLN A 60 8.91 -4.49 2.44
C GLN A 60 9.79 -5.72 2.19
N THR A 61 9.14 -6.85 1.94
CA THR A 61 9.83 -8.05 1.44
C THR A 61 9.65 -8.08 -0.07
N GLY A 62 10.77 -7.94 -0.81
CA GLY A 62 10.73 -7.85 -2.26
C GLY A 62 10.32 -6.46 -2.74
N ALA A 63 9.89 -6.36 -3.99
CA ALA A 63 9.51 -5.10 -4.61
C ALA A 63 8.06 -4.75 -4.37
N ALA A 64 7.75 -3.47 -4.19
CA ALA A 64 6.38 -2.99 -4.06
C ALA A 64 5.69 -2.91 -5.42
N CYS A 65 6.42 -2.51 -6.45
CA CYS A 65 5.89 -2.35 -7.80
C CYS A 65 5.88 -3.66 -8.57
N HIS A 66 4.84 -3.88 -9.38
CA HIS A 66 4.72 -5.09 -10.22
C HIS A 66 5.82 -5.22 -11.26
N THR A 67 6.54 -4.14 -11.57
CA THR A 67 7.70 -4.15 -12.49
C THR A 67 8.98 -4.66 -11.83
N GLY A 68 8.94 -4.96 -10.53
CA GLY A 68 10.11 -5.38 -9.76
C GLY A 68 10.87 -4.22 -9.10
N GLU A 69 10.41 -3.00 -9.29
CA GLU A 69 10.99 -1.82 -8.67
C GLU A 69 10.55 -1.68 -7.21
N ARG A 70 11.40 -1.03 -6.42
CA ARG A 70 11.12 -0.79 -5.01
C ARG A 70 9.85 0.02 -4.80
N THR A 71 9.61 0.98 -5.68
CA THR A 71 8.43 1.83 -5.65
C THR A 71 7.94 2.09 -7.06
N CYS A 72 6.67 2.44 -7.18
CA CYS A 72 6.07 2.81 -8.46
C CYS A 72 6.53 4.18 -8.96
N PHE A 73 7.28 4.91 -8.14
CA PHE A 73 7.67 6.29 -8.43
C PHE A 73 9.14 6.45 -8.82
N ASP A 74 9.87 5.37 -9.03
CA ASP A 74 11.29 5.43 -9.39
C ASP A 74 11.55 5.65 -10.88
N ASP A 75 10.55 5.45 -11.73
CA ASP A 75 10.76 5.34 -13.17
C ASP A 75 10.88 6.67 -13.90
N VAL A 76 9.90 7.54 -13.76
CA VAL A 76 9.86 8.80 -14.51
C VAL A 76 9.68 9.99 -13.57
N GLN A 77 10.59 10.93 -13.69
CA GLN A 77 10.45 12.20 -13.00
C GLN A 77 9.95 13.26 -13.97
N VAL A 78 8.88 13.93 -13.60
CA VAL A 78 8.35 15.06 -14.36
C VAL A 78 8.91 16.34 -13.78
N GLU A 79 9.50 17.18 -14.65
CA GLU A 79 10.06 18.45 -14.21
C GLU A 79 8.97 19.44 -13.86
N VAL A 80 9.19 20.16 -12.76
CA VAL A 80 8.30 21.24 -12.36
C VAL A 80 8.87 22.54 -12.91
N THR A 81 8.09 23.20 -13.77
CA THR A 81 8.46 24.50 -14.35
C THR A 81 7.59 25.58 -13.73
N GLY A 82 8.22 26.55 -13.11
CA GLY A 82 7.43 27.63 -12.51
C GLY A 82 8.03 28.19 -11.24
#